data_3aa0c2ae7d9627399cec10222035e492
#
_entry.id   3aa0c2ae7d9627399cec10222035e492
#
_cell.length_a   1.000
_cell.length_b   1.000
_cell.length_c   1.000
_cell.angle_alpha   90.00
_cell.angle_beta   90.00
_cell.angle_gamma   90.00
#
_symmetry.space_group_name_H-M   'P 1'
#
loop_
_entity.id
_entity.type
_entity.pdbx_description
1 polymer ?
#
loop_
_entity_poly.entity_id
_entity_poly.type
_entity_poly.pdbx_seq_one_letter_code
_entity_poly.pdbx_strand_id
1 'polypeptide(L)'
;MMGEAVVFSGMKAPKYFFTNVKRHGALLAKGRMLGIQFDTLFTDELYFKISRHAIATATRIRSIFEKHGITIAYDSPTNQQFVVLSPTLYEALSQKVAFEIWERKSEHEIICRFVTSWATKEEELDELDRILQAYA
;
A
#
# COMPACT_ATOMS: atom_id res chain seq x y z
N MET A 1 0.50 -9.04 8.34
CA MET A 1 1.06 -10.40 8.32
C MET A 1 2.53 -10.33 8.67
N MET A 2 3.00 -11.19 9.55
CA MET A 2 4.42 -11.37 9.84
C MET A 2 4.87 -12.70 9.23
N GLY A 3 5.98 -12.68 8.50
CA GLY A 3 6.56 -13.88 7.91
C GLY A 3 6.79 -13.73 6.42
N GLU A 4 7.60 -14.64 5.89
CA GLU A 4 7.97 -14.73 4.49
C GLU A 4 7.76 -16.16 4.00
N ALA A 5 7.47 -16.30 2.71
CA ALA A 5 7.36 -17.59 2.05
C ALA A 5 8.37 -17.67 0.91
N VAL A 6 9.09 -18.80 0.81
CA VAL A 6 9.97 -19.07 -0.31
C VAL A 6 9.30 -20.12 -1.20
N VAL A 7 9.06 -19.76 -2.45
CA VAL A 7 8.39 -20.62 -3.43
C VAL A 7 9.40 -21.01 -4.53
N PHE A 8 9.53 -22.31 -4.79
CA PHE A 8 10.34 -22.84 -5.88
C PHE A 8 9.42 -23.20 -7.06
N SER A 9 9.40 -22.35 -8.07
CA SER A 9 8.58 -22.55 -9.27
C SER A 9 9.41 -23.26 -10.36
N GLY A 10 8.93 -24.40 -10.86
CA GLY A 10 9.58 -25.15 -11.94
C GLY A 10 10.88 -25.87 -11.56
N MET A 11 11.26 -25.86 -10.30
CA MET A 11 12.47 -26.53 -9.80
C MET A 11 12.26 -27.10 -8.39
N LYS A 12 13.06 -28.08 -8.02
CA LYS A 12 13.09 -28.58 -6.64
C LYS A 12 13.92 -27.64 -5.76
N ALA A 13 13.56 -27.55 -4.49
CA ALA A 13 14.38 -26.85 -3.51
C ALA A 13 15.83 -27.38 -3.51
N PRO A 14 16.85 -26.51 -3.37
CA PRO A 14 18.24 -26.96 -3.32
C PRO A 14 18.46 -28.01 -2.23
N LYS A 15 19.40 -28.92 -2.49
CA LYS A 15 19.81 -29.90 -1.49
C LYS A 15 20.25 -29.15 -0.22
N TYR A 16 19.82 -29.62 0.94
CA TYR A 16 20.08 -28.99 2.24
C TYR A 16 19.42 -27.59 2.45
N PHE A 17 18.45 -27.19 1.65
CA PHE A 17 17.76 -25.91 1.82
C PHE A 17 17.26 -25.74 3.26
N PHE A 18 16.55 -26.74 3.80
CA PHE A 18 16.00 -26.69 5.15
C PHE A 18 17.08 -26.63 6.24
N THR A 19 18.19 -27.32 6.04
CA THR A 19 19.36 -27.26 6.93
C THR A 19 19.96 -25.85 6.94
N ASN A 20 20.03 -25.20 5.79
CA ASN A 20 20.50 -23.82 5.68
C ASN A 20 19.53 -22.83 6.36
N VAL A 21 18.22 -22.99 6.18
CA VAL A 21 17.19 -22.22 6.89
C VAL A 21 17.41 -22.30 8.40
N LYS A 22 17.64 -23.52 8.93
CA LYS A 22 17.92 -23.73 10.35
C LYS A 22 19.25 -23.10 10.79
N ARG A 23 20.30 -23.26 9.99
CA ARG A 23 21.63 -22.71 10.27
C ARG A 23 21.63 -21.18 10.37
N HIS A 24 20.79 -20.50 9.55
CA HIS A 24 20.62 -19.06 9.56
C HIS A 24 19.58 -18.55 10.57
N GLY A 25 19.09 -19.41 11.48
CA GLY A 25 18.14 -19.04 12.52
C GLY A 25 16.72 -18.74 12.01
N ALA A 26 16.44 -19.04 10.75
CA ALA A 26 15.14 -18.75 10.14
C ALA A 26 14.08 -19.84 10.39
N LEU A 27 14.46 -20.95 11.03
CA LEU A 27 13.52 -21.99 11.44
C LEU A 27 13.02 -21.70 12.86
N LEU A 28 11.83 -21.12 12.94
CA LEU A 28 11.21 -20.79 14.22
C LEU A 28 10.62 -22.04 14.89
N ALA A 29 10.80 -22.16 16.22
CA ALA A 29 10.23 -23.24 17.01
C ALA A 29 8.69 -23.31 16.91
N LYS A 30 8.04 -22.18 16.68
CA LYS A 30 6.58 -22.04 16.51
C LYS A 30 6.21 -21.51 15.12
N GLY A 31 6.87 -21.95 14.07
CA GLY A 31 6.66 -21.57 12.69
C GLY A 31 5.23 -21.79 12.19
N ARG A 32 4.45 -22.67 12.84
CA ARG A 32 3.02 -22.87 12.57
C ARG A 32 2.22 -21.57 12.64
N MET A 33 2.59 -20.65 13.53
CA MET A 33 1.93 -19.33 13.64
C MET A 33 2.03 -18.52 12.34
N LEU A 34 3.15 -18.65 11.63
CA LEU A 34 3.33 -18.03 10.30
C LEU A 34 2.54 -18.79 9.24
N GLY A 35 2.57 -20.11 9.27
CA GLY A 35 1.82 -20.96 8.33
C GLY A 35 0.31 -20.70 8.38
N ILE A 36 -0.27 -20.53 9.56
CA ILE A 36 -1.70 -20.22 9.73
C ILE A 36 -2.06 -18.89 9.05
N GLN A 37 -1.18 -17.87 9.11
CA GLN A 37 -1.43 -16.59 8.44
C GLN A 37 -1.49 -16.76 6.91
N PHE A 38 -0.57 -17.54 6.33
CA PHE A 38 -0.60 -17.86 4.89
C PHE A 38 -1.83 -18.69 4.52
N ASP A 39 -2.13 -19.74 5.28
CA ASP A 39 -3.29 -20.59 5.06
C ASP A 39 -4.58 -19.75 5.05
N THR A 40 -4.78 -18.92 6.06
CA THR A 40 -5.95 -18.02 6.14
C THR A 40 -6.03 -17.06 4.95
N LEU A 41 -4.91 -16.42 4.58
CA LEU A 41 -4.91 -15.44 3.48
C LEU A 41 -5.18 -16.06 2.11
N PHE A 42 -4.74 -17.30 1.88
CA PHE A 42 -4.94 -17.96 0.59
C PHE A 42 -6.18 -18.88 0.55
N THR A 43 -6.90 -19.01 1.68
CA THR A 43 -8.20 -19.68 1.71
C THR A 43 -9.26 -18.76 1.10
N ASP A 44 -10.17 -19.33 0.29
CA ASP A 44 -11.29 -18.64 -0.36
C ASP A 44 -10.90 -17.35 -1.11
N GLU A 45 -9.72 -17.32 -1.68
CA GLU A 45 -9.17 -16.16 -2.41
C GLU A 45 -9.09 -14.85 -1.60
N LEU A 46 -9.06 -14.93 -0.26
CA LEU A 46 -9.09 -13.75 0.60
C LEU A 46 -7.99 -12.74 0.23
N TYR A 47 -6.74 -13.20 0.05
CA TYR A 47 -5.62 -12.34 -0.34
C TYR A 47 -5.91 -11.54 -1.62
N PHE A 48 -6.48 -12.19 -2.63
CA PHE A 48 -6.80 -11.52 -3.90
C PHE A 48 -7.97 -10.55 -3.77
N LYS A 49 -8.97 -10.87 -2.94
CA LYS A 49 -10.11 -9.99 -2.68
C LYS A 49 -9.67 -8.69 -1.99
N ILE A 50 -8.89 -8.80 -0.90
CA ILE A 50 -8.40 -7.63 -0.17
C ILE A 50 -7.41 -6.79 -0.97
N SER A 51 -6.59 -7.43 -1.82
CA SER A 51 -5.66 -6.73 -2.70
C SER A 51 -6.38 -5.99 -3.82
N ARG A 52 -7.39 -6.61 -4.45
CA ARG A 52 -8.22 -5.94 -5.47
C ARG A 52 -8.94 -4.72 -4.90
N HIS A 53 -9.48 -4.82 -3.69
CA HIS A 53 -10.10 -3.69 -3.01
C HIS A 53 -9.10 -2.54 -2.78
N ALA A 54 -7.92 -2.84 -2.25
CA ALA A 54 -6.89 -1.84 -2.02
C ALA A 54 -6.45 -1.13 -3.32
N ILE A 55 -6.32 -1.86 -4.43
CA ILE A 55 -5.97 -1.27 -5.73
C ILE A 55 -7.13 -0.45 -6.30
N ALA A 56 -8.36 -0.92 -6.19
CA ALA A 56 -9.54 -0.19 -6.68
C ALA A 56 -9.70 1.14 -5.95
N THR A 57 -9.57 1.16 -4.62
CA THR A 57 -9.63 2.38 -3.81
C THR A 57 -8.46 3.32 -4.12
N ALA A 58 -7.25 2.81 -4.39
CA ALA A 58 -6.12 3.62 -4.83
C ALA A 58 -6.36 4.28 -6.20
N THR A 59 -6.94 3.54 -7.15
CA THR A 59 -7.33 4.08 -8.46
C THR A 59 -8.36 5.19 -8.30
N ARG A 60 -9.32 5.03 -7.38
CA ARG A 60 -10.31 6.06 -7.08
C ARG A 60 -9.67 7.30 -6.45
N ILE A 61 -8.73 7.15 -5.51
CA ILE A 61 -7.94 8.28 -4.95
C ILE A 61 -7.24 9.04 -6.08
N ARG A 62 -6.59 8.34 -7.00
CA ARG A 62 -5.95 8.96 -8.16
C ARG A 62 -6.95 9.81 -8.96
N SER A 63 -8.10 9.24 -9.31
CA SER A 63 -9.14 9.94 -10.06
C SER A 63 -9.68 11.18 -9.32
N ILE A 64 -9.77 11.13 -7.99
CA ILE A 64 -10.17 12.28 -7.17
C ILE A 64 -9.10 13.38 -7.28
N PHE A 65 -7.82 13.08 -7.15
CA PHE A 65 -6.76 14.08 -7.32
C PHE A 65 -6.74 14.68 -8.72
N GLU A 66 -6.85 13.85 -9.76
CA GLU A 66 -6.91 14.32 -11.17
C GLU A 66 -8.12 15.23 -11.41
N LYS A 67 -9.30 14.90 -10.86
CA LYS A 67 -10.52 15.71 -10.92
C LYS A 67 -10.31 17.13 -10.36
N HIS A 68 -9.51 17.27 -9.30
CA HIS A 68 -9.18 18.54 -8.67
C HIS A 68 -7.91 19.20 -9.24
N GLY A 69 -7.41 18.74 -10.38
CA GLY A 69 -6.26 19.32 -11.06
C GLY A 69 -4.92 19.08 -10.37
N ILE A 70 -4.85 18.13 -9.41
CA ILE A 70 -3.64 17.79 -8.69
C ILE A 70 -2.80 16.82 -9.52
N THR A 71 -1.53 17.16 -9.73
CA THR A 71 -0.63 16.40 -10.57
C THR A 71 -0.24 15.07 -9.93
N ILE A 72 -0.35 13.99 -10.67
CA ILE A 72 0.20 12.68 -10.30
C ILE A 72 1.71 12.68 -10.57
N ALA A 73 2.51 12.44 -9.54
CA ALA A 73 3.97 12.48 -9.64
C ALA A 73 4.55 11.25 -10.34
N TYR A 74 4.00 10.07 -10.07
CA TYR A 74 4.44 8.79 -10.62
C TYR A 74 3.24 7.93 -11.02
N ASP A 75 3.34 7.25 -12.15
CA ASP A 75 2.35 6.24 -12.53
C ASP A 75 2.56 4.97 -11.70
N SER A 76 1.65 4.71 -10.78
CA SER A 76 1.71 3.57 -9.86
C SER A 76 0.52 2.64 -10.04
N PRO A 77 0.74 1.38 -10.44
CA PRO A 77 -0.32 0.37 -10.51
C PRO A 77 -0.63 -0.29 -9.15
N THR A 78 -0.03 0.22 -8.07
CA THR A 78 -0.14 -0.36 -6.73
C THR A 78 -1.17 0.38 -5.87
N ASN A 79 -1.31 -0.04 -4.62
CA ASN A 79 -2.11 0.65 -3.62
C ASN A 79 -1.47 1.95 -3.09
N GLN A 80 -0.36 2.40 -3.68
CA GLN A 80 0.31 3.65 -3.32
C GLN A 80 0.16 4.65 -4.45
N GLN A 81 -0.33 5.85 -4.15
CA GLN A 81 -0.47 6.93 -5.12
C GLN A 81 0.39 8.12 -4.69
N PHE A 82 1.06 8.71 -5.65
CA PHE A 82 2.03 9.80 -5.43
C PHE A 82 1.53 11.05 -6.14
N VAL A 83 1.33 12.11 -5.38
CA VAL A 83 0.79 13.38 -5.90
C VAL A 83 1.70 14.55 -5.54
N VAL A 84 1.69 15.58 -6.38
CA VAL A 84 2.41 16.82 -6.12
C VAL A 84 1.48 17.80 -5.44
N LEU A 85 1.80 18.19 -4.21
CA LEU A 85 1.05 19.18 -3.45
C LEU A 85 1.85 20.48 -3.32
N SER A 86 1.16 21.62 -3.34
CA SER A 86 1.73 22.88 -2.88
C SER A 86 1.88 22.86 -1.35
N PRO A 87 2.78 23.67 -0.76
CA PRO A 87 2.92 23.77 0.70
C PRO A 87 1.60 24.10 1.39
N THR A 88 0.81 25.02 0.83
CA THR A 88 -0.50 25.40 1.37
C THR A 88 -1.48 24.22 1.39
N LEU A 89 -1.58 23.49 0.29
CA LEU A 89 -2.48 22.33 0.21
C LEU A 89 -1.99 21.18 1.10
N TYR A 90 -0.67 20.98 1.18
CA TYR A 90 -0.07 20.01 2.11
C TYR A 90 -0.47 20.31 3.56
N GLU A 91 -0.30 21.54 4.03
CA GLU A 91 -0.68 21.91 5.40
C GLU A 91 -2.17 21.71 5.66
N ALA A 92 -3.00 22.14 4.72
CA ALA A 92 -4.46 22.00 4.85
C ALA A 92 -4.91 20.53 4.91
N LEU A 93 -4.36 19.67 4.06
CA LEU A 93 -4.69 18.24 4.03
C LEU A 93 -4.13 17.49 5.24
N SER A 94 -2.92 17.82 5.70
CA SER A 94 -2.27 17.13 6.82
C SER A 94 -3.03 17.23 8.15
N GLN A 95 -3.93 18.20 8.28
CA GLN A 95 -4.81 18.35 9.44
C GLN A 95 -6.02 17.41 9.40
N LYS A 96 -6.32 16.82 8.25
CA LYS A 96 -7.57 16.06 8.03
C LYS A 96 -7.34 14.65 7.53
N VAL A 97 -6.22 14.41 6.84
CA VAL A 97 -5.91 13.14 6.19
C VAL A 97 -4.50 12.71 6.56
N ALA A 98 -4.33 11.42 6.84
CA ALA A 98 -3.01 10.83 7.08
C ALA A 98 -2.36 10.45 5.75
N PHE A 99 -1.19 10.99 5.47
CA PHE A 99 -0.34 10.64 4.34
C PHE A 99 1.12 10.98 4.67
N GLU A 100 2.05 10.59 3.80
CA GLU A 100 3.47 10.76 4.06
C GLU A 100 4.12 11.66 3.00
N ILE A 101 5.09 12.48 3.42
CA ILE A 101 5.99 13.14 2.48
C ILE A 101 6.91 12.07 1.90
N TRP A 102 6.88 11.95 0.57
CA TRP A 102 7.81 11.11 -0.17
C TRP A 102 9.09 11.84 -0.53
N GLU A 103 8.95 13.06 -1.05
CA GLU A 103 10.07 13.89 -1.49
C GLU A 103 9.68 15.37 -1.44
N ARG A 104 10.62 16.24 -1.02
CA ARG A 104 10.52 17.69 -1.21
C ARG A 104 11.30 18.06 -2.48
N LYS A 105 10.58 18.24 -3.58
CA LYS A 105 11.18 18.49 -4.89
C LYS A 105 11.66 19.94 -5.04
N SER A 106 10.95 20.89 -4.42
CA SER A 106 11.30 22.31 -4.39
C SER A 106 10.62 22.99 -3.19
N GLU A 107 10.80 24.30 -3.06
CA GLU A 107 10.07 25.12 -2.06
C GLU A 107 8.57 25.16 -2.34
N HIS A 108 8.14 24.84 -3.58
CA HIS A 108 6.75 24.94 -4.01
C HIS A 108 6.10 23.59 -4.31
N GLU A 109 6.87 22.49 -4.35
CA GLU A 109 6.40 21.17 -4.73
C GLU A 109 6.82 20.12 -3.71
N ILE A 110 5.83 19.48 -3.11
CA ILE A 110 5.99 18.37 -2.16
C ILE A 110 5.32 17.14 -2.76
N ILE A 111 6.10 16.09 -3.03
CA ILE A 111 5.52 14.80 -3.43
C ILE A 111 5.06 14.07 -2.18
N CYS A 112 3.78 13.76 -2.14
CA CYS A 112 3.15 13.05 -1.03
C CYS A 112 2.65 11.69 -1.47
N ARG A 113 2.79 10.69 -0.59
CA ARG A 113 2.35 9.33 -0.78
C ARG A 113 1.06 9.08 -0.02
N PHE A 114 0.02 8.68 -0.74
CA PHE A 114 -1.25 8.20 -0.20
C PHE A 114 -1.31 6.68 -0.37
N VAL A 115 -1.72 5.98 0.68
CA VAL A 115 -1.73 4.50 0.70
C VAL A 115 -3.11 4.01 1.09
N THR A 116 -3.64 3.11 0.29
CA THR A 116 -4.87 2.38 0.61
C THR A 116 -4.59 0.99 1.13
N SER A 117 -5.58 0.38 1.75
CA SER A 117 -5.49 -0.98 2.27
C SER A 117 -6.84 -1.70 2.13
N TRP A 118 -6.88 -2.93 2.60
CA TRP A 118 -8.12 -3.69 2.73
C TRP A 118 -9.16 -3.04 3.65
N ALA A 119 -8.72 -2.15 4.53
CA ALA A 119 -9.58 -1.47 5.50
C ALA A 119 -10.05 -0.07 5.04
N THR A 120 -9.53 0.44 3.91
CA THR A 120 -9.93 1.74 3.36
C THR A 120 -11.39 1.71 2.94
N LYS A 121 -12.18 2.65 3.44
CA LYS A 121 -13.62 2.74 3.18
C LYS A 121 -13.93 3.73 2.07
N GLU A 122 -15.01 3.48 1.34
CA GLU A 122 -15.47 4.37 0.28
C GLU A 122 -15.87 5.76 0.82
N GLU A 123 -16.43 5.82 2.03
CA GLU A 123 -16.82 7.06 2.70
C GLU A 123 -15.60 7.96 2.99
N GLU A 124 -14.42 7.37 3.24
CA GLU A 124 -13.17 8.10 3.45
C GLU A 124 -12.69 8.77 2.15
N LEU A 125 -12.94 8.11 1.01
CA LEU A 125 -12.65 8.67 -0.31
C LEU A 125 -13.62 9.80 -0.69
N ASP A 126 -14.90 9.65 -0.33
CA ASP A 126 -15.90 10.71 -0.50
C ASP A 126 -15.55 11.93 0.35
N GLU A 127 -15.03 11.72 1.55
CA GLU A 127 -14.56 12.79 2.40
C GLU A 127 -13.33 13.50 1.81
N LEU A 128 -12.36 12.75 1.27
CA LEU A 128 -11.21 13.33 0.57
C LEU A 128 -11.66 14.21 -0.60
N ASP A 129 -12.60 13.75 -1.41
CA ASP A 129 -13.17 14.53 -2.53
C ASP A 129 -13.81 15.83 -2.05
N ARG A 130 -14.61 15.78 -0.96
CA ARG A 130 -15.22 16.97 -0.35
C ARG A 130 -14.19 17.96 0.22
N ILE A 131 -13.13 17.43 0.87
CA ILE A 131 -12.06 18.27 1.40
C ILE A 131 -11.36 19.00 0.25
N LEU A 132 -10.99 18.30 -0.82
CA LEU A 132 -10.30 18.91 -1.97
C LEU A 132 -11.17 19.93 -2.68
N GLN A 133 -12.47 19.72 -2.78
CA GLN A 133 -13.40 20.69 -3.36
C GLN A 133 -13.39 22.05 -2.64
N ALA A 134 -13.07 22.07 -1.34
CA ALA A 134 -12.98 23.32 -0.58
C ALA A 134 -11.69 24.12 -0.86
N TYR A 135 -10.73 23.53 -1.58
CA TYR A 135 -9.43 24.13 -1.92
C TYR A 135 -9.20 24.25 -3.44
N ALA A 136 -10.21 23.90 -4.26
CA ALA A 136 -10.21 23.99 -5.72
C ALA A 136 -10.49 25.42 -6.21
#